data_08974e78a50b8f228de7036d203c90bd
#
_entry.id   08974e78a50b8f228de7036d203c90bd
#
_cell.length_a   1.000
_cell.length_b   1.000
_cell.length_c   1.000
_cell.angle_alpha   90.00
_cell.angle_beta   90.00
_cell.angle_gamma   90.00
#
_symmetry.space_group_name_H-M   'P 1'
#
loop_
_entity.id
_entity.type
_entity.pdbx_description
1 polymer ?
#
loop_
_entity_poly.entity_id
_entity_poly.type
_entity_poly.pdbx_seq_one_letter_code
_entity_poly.pdbx_strand_id
1 'polypeptide(L)'
;MQNLDESIIDKLIKTAIEQLKFSYAPYSGFKVGAALIAKNGEIYTGCNIENAAYTPTNCAERTAFFKAVSEGIKEFDAICIVGMGS
;
A
#
# COMPACT_ATOMS: atom_id res chain seq x y z
N MET A 1 10.65 0.71 -19.82
CA MET A 1 10.26 1.15 -18.49
C MET A 1 10.24 2.67 -18.42
N GLN A 2 9.15 3.22 -17.96
CA GLN A 2 8.99 4.65 -17.85
C GLN A 2 9.71 5.17 -16.62
N ASN A 3 10.46 6.27 -16.78
CA ASN A 3 11.07 6.90 -15.62
C ASN A 3 10.00 7.65 -14.84
N LEU A 4 9.95 7.39 -13.54
CA LEU A 4 9.06 8.13 -12.67
C LEU A 4 9.70 9.45 -12.32
N ASP A 5 8.97 10.55 -12.45
CA ASP A 5 9.50 11.82 -12.02
C ASP A 5 9.32 12.00 -10.51
N GLU A 6 10.02 13.00 -9.97
CA GLU A 6 10.02 13.21 -8.52
C GLU A 6 8.65 13.51 -7.95
N SER A 7 7.79 14.18 -8.70
CA SER A 7 6.46 14.51 -8.22
C SER A 7 5.60 13.27 -8.03
N ILE A 8 5.76 12.28 -8.90
CA ILE A 8 5.04 11.01 -8.77
C ILE A 8 5.56 10.23 -7.57
N ILE A 9 6.89 10.21 -7.39
CA ILE A 9 7.50 9.53 -6.25
C ILE A 9 7.03 10.17 -4.94
N ASP A 10 7.03 11.49 -4.86
CA ASP A 10 6.55 12.20 -3.68
C ASP A 10 5.09 11.89 -3.39
N LYS A 11 4.27 11.84 -4.43
CA LYS A 11 2.86 11.53 -4.31
C LYS A 11 2.66 10.12 -3.76
N LEU A 12 3.43 9.15 -4.26
CA LEU A 12 3.36 7.78 -3.77
C LEU A 12 3.73 7.69 -2.29
N ILE A 13 4.80 8.37 -1.89
CA ILE A 13 5.25 8.37 -0.51
C ILE A 13 4.18 8.98 0.40
N LYS A 14 3.65 10.13 0.03
CA LYS A 14 2.61 10.79 0.82
C LYS A 14 1.35 9.95 0.91
N THR A 15 0.97 9.30 -0.19
CA THR A 15 -0.21 8.45 -0.23
C THR A 15 -0.04 7.24 0.68
N ALA A 16 1.15 6.61 0.64
CA ALA A 16 1.43 5.47 1.50
C ALA A 16 1.40 5.86 2.98
N ILE A 17 1.96 7.04 3.31
CA ILE A 17 1.94 7.55 4.68
C ILE A 17 0.50 7.79 5.15
N GLU A 18 -0.35 8.33 4.29
CA GLU A 18 -1.75 8.56 4.63
C GLU A 18 -2.48 7.26 4.98
N GLN A 19 -2.07 6.15 4.37
CA GLN A 19 -2.72 4.87 4.65
C GLN A 19 -2.47 4.38 6.07
N LEU A 20 -1.47 4.91 6.74
CA LEU A 20 -1.22 4.56 8.14
C LEU A 20 -2.41 4.87 9.05
N LYS A 21 -3.22 5.86 8.70
CA LYS A 21 -4.43 6.22 9.46
C LYS A 21 -5.45 5.09 9.48
N PHE A 22 -5.46 4.29 8.43
CA PHE A 22 -6.45 3.23 8.27
C PHE A 22 -5.94 1.88 8.73
N SER A 23 -4.66 1.82 9.10
CA SER A 23 -4.05 0.60 9.60
C SER A 23 -4.63 0.26 10.97
N TYR A 24 -4.90 -1.02 11.17
CA TYR A 24 -5.41 -1.53 12.43
C TYR A 24 -4.48 -2.65 12.89
N ALA A 25 -3.61 -2.33 13.82
CA ALA A 25 -2.55 -3.24 14.26
C ALA A 25 -2.50 -3.36 15.80
N PRO A 26 -3.59 -3.86 16.44
CA PRO A 26 -3.66 -3.90 17.89
C PRO A 26 -2.72 -4.93 18.52
N TYR A 27 -2.27 -5.90 17.74
CA TYR A 27 -1.44 -6.98 18.28
C TYR A 27 0.05 -6.69 18.12
N SER A 28 0.47 -6.28 16.93
CA SER A 28 1.88 -5.99 16.66
C SER A 28 2.28 -4.57 17.03
N GLY A 29 1.34 -3.65 16.99
CA GLY A 29 1.62 -2.23 17.17
C GLY A 29 2.37 -1.62 15.99
N PHE A 30 2.55 -2.36 14.90
CA PHE A 30 3.31 -1.89 13.75
C PHE A 30 2.36 -1.63 12.58
N LYS A 31 2.21 -0.35 12.25
CA LYS A 31 1.33 0.09 11.17
C LYS A 31 2.09 0.16 9.85
N VAL A 32 1.47 -0.32 8.78
CA VAL A 32 2.07 -0.32 7.45
C VAL A 32 1.08 0.26 6.45
N GLY A 33 1.57 1.14 5.61
CA GLY A 33 0.80 1.70 4.50
C GLY A 33 1.52 1.44 3.19
N ALA A 34 0.76 1.27 2.13
CA ALA A 34 1.31 1.03 0.80
C ALA A 34 0.58 1.82 -0.25
N ALA A 35 1.30 2.27 -1.26
CA ALA A 35 0.74 2.91 -2.44
C ALA A 35 1.42 2.31 -3.67
N LEU A 36 0.62 1.88 -4.62
CA LEU A 36 1.07 1.20 -5.82
C LEU A 36 0.60 2.01 -7.03
N ILE A 37 1.51 2.33 -7.95
CA ILE A 37 1.11 3.00 -9.17
C ILE A 37 1.15 2.01 -10.33
N ALA A 38 0.03 1.92 -11.04
CA ALA A 38 -0.11 1.08 -12.22
C ALA A 38 0.39 1.82 -13.46
N LYS A 39 0.62 1.08 -14.53
CA LYS A 39 1.08 1.68 -15.78
C LYS A 39 0.10 2.67 -16.38
N ASN A 40 -1.17 2.53 -16.06
CA ASN A 40 -2.19 3.49 -16.53
C ASN A 40 -2.19 4.80 -15.73
N GLY A 41 -1.30 4.93 -14.73
CA GLY A 41 -1.18 6.12 -13.92
C GLY A 41 -2.05 6.14 -12.67
N GLU A 42 -2.88 5.14 -12.47
CA GLU A 42 -3.72 5.09 -11.29
C GLU A 42 -2.98 4.57 -10.08
N ILE A 43 -3.35 5.07 -8.90
CA ILE A 43 -2.72 4.70 -7.65
C ILE A 43 -3.70 3.86 -6.83
N TYR A 44 -3.23 2.73 -6.35
CA TYR A 44 -3.97 1.83 -5.48
C TYR A 44 -3.29 1.78 -4.13
N THR A 45 -4.09 1.71 -3.07
CA THR A 45 -3.57 1.83 -1.71
C THR A 45 -3.95 0.65 -0.86
N GLY A 46 -3.17 0.43 0.19
CA GLY A 46 -3.47 -0.61 1.16
C GLY A 46 -2.84 -0.30 2.50
N CYS A 47 -3.30 -0.98 3.51
CA CYS A 47 -2.74 -0.90 4.85
C CYS A 47 -2.88 -2.27 5.50
N ASN A 48 -2.08 -2.52 6.54
CA ASN A 48 -2.23 -3.79 7.26
C ASN A 48 -3.42 -3.71 8.20
N ILE A 49 -4.12 -4.83 8.32
CA ILE A 49 -5.26 -4.97 9.23
C ILE A 49 -5.09 -6.29 9.97
N GLU A 50 -4.99 -6.21 11.29
CA GLU A 50 -4.85 -7.38 12.14
C GLU A 50 -6.20 -7.79 12.70
N ASN A 51 -6.43 -9.07 12.72
CA ASN A 51 -7.68 -9.64 13.18
C ASN A 51 -7.38 -10.76 14.16
N ALA A 52 -8.09 -10.79 15.29
CA ALA A 52 -7.92 -11.82 16.31
C ALA A 52 -8.20 -13.22 15.79
N ALA A 53 -9.07 -13.35 14.79
CA ALA A 53 -9.44 -14.64 14.22
C ALA A 53 -8.45 -15.16 13.19
N TYR A 54 -7.54 -14.33 12.73
CA TYR A 54 -6.60 -14.66 11.67
C TYR A 54 -5.18 -14.29 12.02
N THR A 55 -4.32 -15.25 11.86
CA THR A 55 -2.90 -15.06 11.76
C THR A 55 -2.47 -15.89 10.56
N PRO A 56 -1.76 -15.31 9.57
CA PRO A 56 -1.13 -14.00 9.57
C PRO A 56 -2.05 -12.86 9.18
N THR A 57 -1.59 -11.67 9.45
CA THR A 57 -2.20 -10.41 9.10
C THR A 57 -2.12 -10.17 7.59
N ASN A 58 -3.09 -9.43 7.04
CA ASN A 58 -2.99 -8.98 5.66
C ASN A 58 -1.91 -7.92 5.54
N CYS A 59 -1.00 -8.11 4.60
CA CYS A 59 0.04 -7.15 4.32
C CYS A 59 -0.50 -5.99 3.50
N ALA A 60 -0.02 -4.78 3.78
CA ALA A 60 -0.48 -3.58 3.09
C ALA A 60 -0.27 -3.66 1.58
N GLU A 61 0.93 -4.09 1.15
CA GLU A 61 1.25 -4.21 -0.27
C GLU A 61 0.35 -5.24 -0.96
N ARG A 62 0.01 -6.32 -0.26
CA ARG A 62 -0.88 -7.33 -0.81
C ARG A 62 -2.29 -6.78 -1.02
N THR A 63 -2.77 -5.99 -0.08
CA THR A 63 -4.09 -5.36 -0.19
C THR A 63 -4.13 -4.44 -1.40
N ALA A 64 -3.11 -3.59 -1.58
CA ALA A 64 -3.04 -2.69 -2.72
C ALA A 64 -2.98 -3.46 -4.04
N PHE A 65 -2.18 -4.52 -4.09
CA PHE A 65 -2.02 -5.35 -5.26
C PHE A 65 -3.33 -6.06 -5.62
N PHE A 66 -3.98 -6.68 -4.64
CA PHE A 66 -5.24 -7.37 -4.88
C PHE A 66 -6.32 -6.42 -5.37
N LYS A 67 -6.37 -5.22 -4.82
CA LYS A 67 -7.34 -4.23 -5.26
C LYS A 67 -7.13 -3.88 -6.73
N ALA A 68 -5.89 -3.64 -7.13
CA ALA A 68 -5.57 -3.32 -8.51
C ALA A 68 -5.92 -4.48 -9.45
N VAL A 69 -5.55 -5.70 -9.08
CA VAL A 69 -5.83 -6.87 -9.90
C VAL A 69 -7.33 -7.10 -10.04
N SER A 70 -8.10 -6.85 -8.98
CA SER A 70 -9.55 -7.01 -9.03
C SER A 70 -10.20 -6.04 -10.02
N GLU A 71 -9.53 -4.94 -10.34
CA GLU A 71 -9.99 -3.98 -11.33
C GLU A 71 -9.38 -4.21 -12.71
N GLY A 72 -8.72 -5.36 -12.91
CA GLY A 72 -8.17 -5.74 -14.20
C GLY A 72 -6.76 -5.21 -14.47
N ILE A 73 -6.13 -4.59 -13.49
CA ILE A 73 -4.80 -4.01 -13.66
C ILE A 73 -3.76 -5.09 -13.38
N LYS A 74 -2.87 -5.32 -14.34
CA LYS A 74 -1.84 -6.34 -14.24
C LYS A 74 -0.42 -5.84 -14.46
N GLU A 75 -0.26 -4.57 -14.80
CA GLU A 75 1.06 -3.98 -15.04
C GLU A 75 1.26 -2.78 -14.13
N PHE A 76 2.42 -2.75 -13.47
CA PHE A 76 2.71 -1.76 -12.44
C PHE A 76 4.07 -1.11 -12.69
N ASP A 77 4.21 0.16 -12.31
CA ASP A 77 5.47 0.89 -12.45
C ASP A 77 6.24 0.91 -11.14
N ALA A 78 5.55 1.04 -10.01
CA ALA A 78 6.25 1.15 -8.73
C ALA A 78 5.31 0.87 -7.55
N ILE A 79 5.90 0.54 -6.42
CA ILE A 79 5.18 0.43 -5.16
C ILE A 79 6.00 1.11 -4.06
N CYS A 80 5.31 1.81 -3.17
CA CYS A 80 5.91 2.43 -1.99
C CYS A 80 5.29 1.83 -0.75
N ILE A 81 6.13 1.38 0.17
CA ILE A 81 5.68 0.77 1.43
C ILE A 81 6.31 1.55 2.58
N VAL A 82 5.50 1.99 3.53
CA VAL A 82 5.98 2.70 4.71
C VAL A 82 5.49 1.98 5.96
N GLY A 83 6.32 1.99 7.00
CA GLY A 83 5.97 1.36 8.26
C GLY A 83 6.22 2.30 9.42
N MET A 84 5.41 2.18 10.47
CA MET A 84 5.58 2.96 11.69
C MET A 84 5.25 2.11 12.90
N GLY A 85 6.25 1.96 13.78
CA GLY A 85 6.06 1.29 15.05
C GLY A 85 5.45 2.23 16.08
N SER A 86 4.78 1.66 17.06
CA SER A 86 4.23 2.42 18.17
C SER A 86 5.24 2.60 19.29
#